data_b57abdb53853cfa03e116e53222f538e
#
_entry.id   b57abdb53853cfa03e116e53222f538e
#
_cell.length_a   1.000
_cell.length_b   1.000
_cell.length_c   1.000
_cell.angle_alpha   90.00
_cell.angle_beta   90.00
_cell.angle_gamma   90.00
#
_symmetry.space_group_name_H-M   'P 1'
#
loop_
_entity.id
_entity.type
_entity.pdbx_description
1 polymer ?
#
loop_
_entity_poly.entity_id
_entity_poly.type
_entity_poly.pdbx_seq_one_letter_code
_entity_poly.pdbx_strand_id
1 'polypeptide(L)'
;MTTTIAYGPARILPGDKIQISTNPDTEPFWLAAKERRLTVCQCGNCGQLRLPPTAYCPNCSSKERKWPTLPGTGEVFSFAICNRHPATGEPFVYVPVVVQLDEGGGTRLVGNLTGCNAEDVKIGMKVEVEWTEISDDWVLPNFRVVQG
;
A
#
# COMPACT_ATOMS: atom_id res chain seq x y z
N MET A 1 -27.67 -16.72 -13.98
CA MET A 1 -27.74 -15.44 -13.26
C MET A 1 -26.63 -15.36 -12.23
N THR A 2 -25.84 -14.30 -12.28
CA THR A 2 -24.79 -14.09 -11.31
C THR A 2 -25.39 -13.37 -10.09
N THR A 3 -25.29 -13.96 -8.92
CA THR A 3 -25.73 -13.32 -7.69
C THR A 3 -24.57 -12.54 -7.10
N THR A 4 -24.72 -11.22 -6.96
CA THR A 4 -23.72 -10.39 -6.32
C THR A 4 -23.86 -10.52 -4.81
N ILE A 5 -22.80 -10.90 -4.11
CA ILE A 5 -22.79 -10.96 -2.66
C ILE A 5 -22.48 -9.56 -2.14
N ALA A 6 -23.34 -9.04 -1.26
CA ALA A 6 -23.11 -7.76 -0.62
C ALA A 6 -22.28 -7.98 0.65
N TYR A 7 -21.06 -7.46 0.65
CA TYR A 7 -20.16 -7.56 1.80
C TYR A 7 -20.24 -6.35 2.73
N GLY A 8 -20.63 -5.19 2.17
CA GLY A 8 -20.65 -3.94 2.90
C GLY A 8 -19.32 -3.17 2.77
N PRO A 9 -19.17 -2.10 3.59
CA PRO A 9 -18.00 -1.22 3.46
C PRO A 9 -16.69 -1.93 3.70
N ALA A 10 -15.70 -1.65 2.86
CA ALA A 10 -14.32 -2.08 3.05
C ALA A 10 -13.72 -1.31 4.24
N ARG A 11 -13.08 -1.99 5.15
CA ARG A 11 -12.57 -1.44 6.40
C ARG A 11 -11.06 -1.63 6.52
N ILE A 12 -10.43 -0.76 7.29
CA ILE A 12 -9.01 -0.89 7.62
C ILE A 12 -8.88 -1.83 8.81
N LEU A 13 -7.92 -2.75 8.74
CA LEU A 13 -7.62 -3.63 9.86
C LEU A 13 -7.13 -2.81 11.07
N PRO A 14 -7.60 -3.13 12.30
CA PRO A 14 -7.15 -2.45 13.50
C PRO A 14 -5.64 -2.59 13.69
N GLY A 15 -4.99 -1.49 14.07
CA GLY A 15 -3.54 -1.43 14.20
C GLY A 15 -2.95 -2.20 15.38
N ASP A 16 -3.77 -2.58 16.36
CA ASP A 16 -3.32 -3.24 17.58
C ASP A 16 -2.68 -4.61 17.33
N LYS A 17 -2.94 -5.22 16.17
CA LYS A 17 -2.36 -6.51 15.78
C LYS A 17 -1.31 -6.40 14.70
N ILE A 18 -0.95 -5.19 14.30
CA ILE A 18 0.04 -4.96 13.24
C ILE A 18 1.38 -4.62 13.88
N GLN A 19 2.41 -5.34 13.49
CA GLN A 19 3.78 -5.08 13.93
C GLN A 19 4.63 -4.76 12.71
N ILE A 20 5.39 -3.68 12.81
CA ILE A 20 6.31 -3.27 11.75
C ILE A 20 7.73 -3.52 12.22
N SER A 21 8.46 -4.32 11.44
CA SER A 21 9.89 -4.53 11.62
C SER A 21 10.62 -3.86 10.48
N THR A 22 11.69 -3.16 10.80
CA THR A 22 12.50 -2.47 9.79
C THR A 22 13.91 -3.06 9.72
N ASN A 23 14.54 -2.86 8.58
CA ASN A 23 15.95 -3.13 8.37
C ASN A 23 16.55 -1.95 7.59
N PRO A 24 17.87 -1.89 7.38
CA PRO A 24 18.47 -0.75 6.69
C PRO A 24 17.90 -0.47 5.29
N ASP A 25 17.34 -1.47 4.63
CA ASP A 25 16.78 -1.30 3.29
C ASP A 25 15.37 -0.71 3.32
N THR A 26 14.56 -1.04 4.33
CA THR A 26 13.17 -0.61 4.41
C THR A 26 12.96 0.60 5.33
N GLU A 27 13.91 0.88 6.23
CA GLU A 27 13.78 1.97 7.20
C GLU A 27 13.48 3.32 6.57
N PRO A 28 14.15 3.75 5.49
CA PRO A 28 13.85 5.07 4.89
C PRO A 28 12.40 5.20 4.44
N PHE A 29 11.80 4.12 3.92
CA PHE A 29 10.39 4.11 3.53
C PHE A 29 9.49 4.40 4.75
N TRP A 30 9.74 3.70 5.86
CA TRP A 30 8.91 3.83 7.06
C TRP A 30 9.11 5.15 7.79
N LEU A 31 10.33 5.70 7.78
CA LEU A 31 10.59 7.02 8.36
C LEU A 31 9.86 8.12 7.58
N ALA A 32 9.85 8.02 6.25
CA ALA A 32 9.08 8.95 5.41
C ALA A 32 7.58 8.81 5.65
N ALA A 33 7.09 7.59 5.87
CA ALA A 33 5.68 7.33 6.17
C ALA A 33 5.23 8.04 7.45
N LYS A 34 6.10 8.14 8.46
CA LYS A 34 5.79 8.90 9.67
C LYS A 34 5.50 10.38 9.37
N GLU A 35 6.11 10.91 8.32
CA GLU A 35 5.90 12.28 7.86
C GLU A 35 4.77 12.38 6.81
N ARG A 36 4.02 11.32 6.60
CA ARG A 36 2.98 11.19 5.58
C ARG A 36 3.51 11.44 4.17
N ARG A 37 4.71 10.94 3.89
CA ARG A 37 5.29 10.95 2.55
C ARG A 37 5.42 9.53 2.05
N LEU A 38 4.85 9.27 0.88
CA LEU A 38 5.00 7.98 0.20
C LEU A 38 6.23 8.05 -0.68
N THR A 39 7.23 7.22 -0.39
CA THR A 39 8.48 7.20 -1.12
C THR A 39 8.71 5.87 -1.82
N VAL A 40 9.58 5.86 -2.79
CA VAL A 40 10.01 4.68 -3.50
C VAL A 40 11.55 4.68 -3.54
N CYS A 41 12.15 3.50 -3.57
CA CYS A 41 13.60 3.40 -3.69
C CYS A 41 14.01 3.63 -5.13
N GLN A 42 14.92 4.59 -5.35
CA GLN A 42 15.47 4.89 -6.67
C GLN A 42 16.97 4.64 -6.66
N CYS A 43 17.45 3.92 -7.68
CA CYS A 43 18.87 3.75 -7.86
C CYS A 43 19.56 5.10 -8.10
N GLY A 44 20.61 5.40 -7.33
CA GLY A 44 21.37 6.64 -7.49
C GLY A 44 22.24 6.67 -8.73
N ASN A 45 22.45 5.51 -9.37
CA ASN A 45 23.28 5.40 -10.56
C ASN A 45 22.45 5.37 -11.85
N CYS A 46 21.52 4.41 -11.99
CA CYS A 46 20.75 4.27 -13.24
C CYS A 46 19.35 4.88 -13.18
N GLY A 47 18.88 5.25 -11.99
CA GLY A 47 17.56 5.88 -11.83
C GLY A 47 16.39 4.93 -11.77
N GLN A 48 16.60 3.62 -11.83
CA GLN A 48 15.50 2.66 -11.78
C GLN A 48 14.80 2.70 -10.42
N LEU A 49 13.47 2.73 -10.45
CA LEU A 49 12.64 2.67 -9.25
C LEU A 49 12.36 1.22 -8.87
N ARG A 50 12.33 0.94 -7.57
CA ARG A 50 12.01 -0.40 -7.07
C ARG A 50 11.27 -0.35 -5.75
N LEU A 51 10.33 -1.27 -5.59
CA LEU A 51 9.58 -1.48 -4.36
C LEU A 51 9.13 -2.95 -4.37
N PRO A 52 9.47 -3.79 -3.39
CA PRO A 52 10.17 -3.42 -2.14
C PRO A 52 11.61 -2.98 -2.37
N PRO A 53 12.16 -2.16 -1.42
CA PRO A 53 13.54 -1.73 -1.52
C PRO A 53 14.51 -2.90 -1.31
N THR A 54 15.61 -2.86 -2.04
CA THR A 54 16.67 -3.87 -1.92
C THR A 54 18.02 -3.18 -1.77
N ALA A 55 19.01 -3.92 -1.26
CA ALA A 55 20.35 -3.36 -1.03
C ALA A 55 21.05 -2.97 -2.33
N TYR A 56 20.80 -3.69 -3.42
CA TYR A 56 21.42 -3.47 -4.71
C TYR A 56 20.38 -3.25 -5.78
N CYS A 57 20.69 -2.42 -6.77
CA CYS A 57 19.83 -2.25 -7.93
C CYS A 57 19.83 -3.54 -8.78
N PRO A 58 18.64 -4.09 -9.11
CA PRO A 58 18.58 -5.29 -9.94
C PRO A 58 19.00 -5.04 -11.38
N ASN A 59 19.05 -3.79 -11.83
CA ASN A 59 19.44 -3.44 -13.19
C ASN A 59 20.94 -3.21 -13.34
N CYS A 60 21.58 -2.49 -12.40
CA CYS A 60 22.98 -2.10 -12.54
C CYS A 60 23.87 -2.49 -11.35
N SER A 61 23.31 -3.14 -10.33
CA SER A 61 24.01 -3.62 -9.13
C SER A 61 24.59 -2.53 -8.23
N SER A 62 24.25 -1.26 -8.45
CA SER A 62 24.71 -0.16 -7.60
C SER A 62 24.05 -0.22 -6.21
N LYS A 63 24.78 0.20 -5.20
CA LYS A 63 24.28 0.36 -3.83
C LYS A 63 23.71 1.75 -3.57
N GLU A 64 23.94 2.70 -4.48
CA GLU A 64 23.50 4.08 -4.30
C GLU A 64 21.98 4.19 -4.41
N ARG A 65 21.36 4.84 -3.44
CA ARG A 65 19.90 4.93 -3.35
C ARG A 65 19.45 6.34 -3.05
N LYS A 66 18.31 6.68 -3.65
CA LYS A 66 17.56 7.91 -3.35
C LYS A 66 16.14 7.51 -3.01
N TRP A 67 15.42 8.41 -2.37
CA TRP A 67 14.06 8.14 -1.90
C TRP A 67 13.12 9.27 -2.31
N PRO A 68 12.79 9.38 -3.61
CA PRO A 68 11.87 10.42 -4.07
C PRO A 68 10.46 10.20 -3.49
N THR A 69 9.78 11.31 -3.24
CA THR A 69 8.40 11.31 -2.79
C THR A 69 7.48 11.18 -4.00
N LEU A 70 6.54 10.25 -3.94
CA LEU A 70 5.52 10.07 -4.96
C LEU A 70 4.28 10.89 -4.63
N PRO A 71 3.39 11.16 -5.61
CA PRO A 71 2.17 11.93 -5.36
C PRO A 71 1.19 11.28 -4.39
N GLY A 72 1.32 9.97 -4.15
CA GLY A 72 0.41 9.25 -3.25
C GLY A 72 -0.87 8.79 -3.91
N THR A 73 -0.91 8.81 -5.22
CA THR A 73 -2.05 8.32 -6.01
C THR A 73 -1.66 7.08 -6.80
N GLY A 74 -2.64 6.37 -7.31
CA GLY A 74 -2.41 5.19 -8.13
C GLY A 74 -3.71 4.56 -8.57
N GLU A 75 -3.60 3.32 -9.03
CA GLU A 75 -4.79 2.58 -9.44
C GLU A 75 -4.72 1.13 -8.95
N VAL A 76 -5.89 0.54 -8.74
CA VAL A 76 -6.02 -0.85 -8.30
C VAL A 76 -5.48 -1.76 -9.40
N PHE A 77 -4.41 -2.47 -9.09
CA PHE A 77 -3.84 -3.49 -9.98
C PHE A 77 -4.45 -4.86 -9.70
N SER A 78 -4.65 -5.17 -8.43
CA SER A 78 -5.25 -6.44 -7.98
C SER A 78 -5.84 -6.27 -6.59
N PHE A 79 -6.75 -7.15 -6.20
CA PHE A 79 -7.36 -7.09 -4.87
C PHE A 79 -7.92 -8.45 -4.48
N ALA A 80 -8.24 -8.60 -3.20
CA ALA A 80 -9.00 -9.72 -2.67
C ALA A 80 -10.05 -9.18 -1.70
N ILE A 81 -11.15 -9.90 -1.53
CA ILE A 81 -12.16 -9.57 -0.53
C ILE A 81 -12.05 -10.59 0.59
N CYS A 82 -11.77 -10.12 1.80
CA CYS A 82 -11.66 -10.95 2.98
C CYS A 82 -12.80 -10.59 3.93
N ASN A 83 -13.46 -11.60 4.49
CA ASN A 83 -14.64 -11.38 5.33
C ASN A 83 -14.43 -11.87 6.77
N ARG A 84 -13.20 -12.20 7.14
CA ARG A 84 -12.87 -12.59 8.51
C ARG A 84 -11.58 -11.91 8.95
N HIS A 85 -11.57 -11.49 10.20
CA HIS A 85 -10.38 -10.88 10.80
C HIS A 85 -9.26 -11.93 10.87
N PRO A 86 -8.05 -11.63 10.37
CA PRO A 86 -6.96 -12.63 10.31
C PRO A 86 -6.48 -13.12 11.66
N ALA A 87 -6.57 -12.30 12.71
CA ALA A 87 -6.10 -12.67 14.04
C ALA A 87 -7.17 -13.32 14.89
N THR A 88 -8.43 -12.95 14.77
CA THR A 88 -9.51 -13.42 15.64
C THR A 88 -10.48 -14.39 14.98
N GLY A 89 -10.52 -14.42 13.65
CA GLY A 89 -11.47 -15.24 12.90
C GLY A 89 -12.91 -14.72 12.91
N GLU A 90 -13.15 -13.60 13.56
CA GLU A 90 -14.51 -13.01 13.61
C GLU A 90 -14.88 -12.35 12.30
N PRO A 91 -16.20 -12.17 12.02
CA PRO A 91 -16.63 -11.48 10.81
C PRO A 91 -16.05 -10.07 10.73
N PHE A 92 -15.32 -9.81 9.67
CA PHE A 92 -14.70 -8.50 9.44
C PHE A 92 -14.37 -8.38 7.96
N VAL A 93 -14.96 -7.39 7.28
CA VAL A 93 -14.73 -7.20 5.85
C VAL A 93 -13.59 -6.23 5.63
N TYR A 94 -12.57 -6.69 4.90
CA TYR A 94 -11.46 -5.84 4.47
C TYR A 94 -11.00 -6.25 3.08
N VAL A 95 -10.37 -5.33 2.36
CA VAL A 95 -9.95 -5.54 0.97
C VAL A 95 -8.45 -5.25 0.87
N PRO A 96 -7.60 -6.28 0.96
CA PRO A 96 -6.20 -6.11 0.58
C PRO A 96 -6.14 -5.72 -0.89
N VAL A 97 -5.39 -4.69 -1.20
CA VAL A 97 -5.28 -4.14 -2.56
C VAL A 97 -3.81 -4.02 -2.94
N VAL A 98 -3.50 -4.33 -4.19
CA VAL A 98 -2.21 -4.02 -4.79
C VAL A 98 -2.42 -2.80 -5.66
N VAL A 99 -1.73 -1.72 -5.34
CA VAL A 99 -1.86 -0.44 -6.06
C VAL A 99 -0.62 -0.20 -6.90
N GLN A 100 -0.81 0.06 -8.17
CA GLN A 100 0.26 0.53 -9.04
C GLN A 100 0.39 2.03 -8.85
N LEU A 101 1.55 2.47 -8.37
CA LEU A 101 1.77 3.83 -7.93
C LEU A 101 2.03 4.77 -9.10
N ASP A 102 1.34 5.92 -9.12
CA ASP A 102 1.57 6.95 -10.13
C ASP A 102 2.98 7.51 -9.97
N GLU A 103 3.66 7.73 -11.10
CA GLU A 103 5.05 8.19 -11.18
C GLU A 103 6.03 7.23 -10.48
N GLY A 104 5.60 6.02 -10.19
CA GLY A 104 6.41 5.01 -9.50
C GLY A 104 7.20 4.08 -10.42
N GLY A 105 7.17 4.29 -11.73
CA GLY A 105 7.93 3.45 -12.66
C GLY A 105 7.46 2.00 -12.70
N GLY A 106 6.18 1.75 -12.48
CA GLY A 106 5.61 0.41 -12.43
C GLY A 106 5.67 -0.25 -11.06
N THR A 107 6.13 0.45 -10.03
CA THR A 107 6.17 -0.10 -8.67
C THR A 107 4.77 -0.25 -8.10
N ARG A 108 4.62 -1.21 -7.20
CA ARG A 108 3.33 -1.55 -6.59
C ARG A 108 3.47 -1.64 -5.08
N LEU A 109 2.39 -1.29 -4.39
CA LEU A 109 2.34 -1.34 -2.93
C LEU A 109 1.06 -2.02 -2.50
N VAL A 110 1.14 -2.85 -1.46
CA VAL A 110 -0.01 -3.52 -0.87
C VAL A 110 -0.52 -2.69 0.31
N GLY A 111 -1.83 -2.53 0.40
CA GLY A 111 -2.47 -1.88 1.53
C GLY A 111 -3.91 -2.36 1.66
N ASN A 112 -4.67 -1.75 2.56
CA ASN A 112 -6.11 -1.96 2.65
C ASN A 112 -6.84 -0.83 1.95
N LEU A 113 -7.92 -1.18 1.26
CA LEU A 113 -8.74 -0.22 0.53
C LEU A 113 -9.93 0.23 1.38
N THR A 114 -10.24 1.51 1.32
CA THR A 114 -11.46 2.10 1.90
C THR A 114 -12.17 2.97 0.87
N GLY A 115 -13.32 3.54 1.26
CA GLY A 115 -14.04 4.51 0.43
C GLY A 115 -15.07 3.89 -0.49
N CYS A 116 -15.30 2.59 -0.41
CA CYS A 116 -16.36 1.92 -1.16
C CYS A 116 -16.77 0.63 -0.45
N ASN A 117 -17.86 0.03 -0.90
CA ASN A 117 -18.20 -1.32 -0.47
C ASN A 117 -17.27 -2.33 -1.13
N ALA A 118 -16.98 -3.43 -0.43
CA ALA A 118 -16.05 -4.43 -0.94
C ALA A 118 -16.50 -5.02 -2.28
N GLU A 119 -17.80 -5.22 -2.45
CA GLU A 119 -18.37 -5.74 -3.70
C GLU A 119 -18.24 -4.81 -4.89
N ASP A 120 -17.94 -3.53 -4.66
CA ASP A 120 -17.82 -2.52 -5.72
C ASP A 120 -16.38 -2.33 -6.22
N VAL A 121 -15.41 -2.99 -5.61
CA VAL A 121 -14.00 -2.85 -5.99
C VAL A 121 -13.76 -3.40 -7.38
N LYS A 122 -13.02 -2.67 -8.20
CA LYS A 122 -12.68 -3.07 -9.57
C LYS A 122 -11.22 -2.72 -9.87
N ILE A 123 -10.61 -3.54 -10.70
CA ILE A 123 -9.28 -3.27 -11.24
C ILE A 123 -9.35 -1.98 -12.08
N GLY A 124 -8.35 -1.11 -11.92
CA GLY A 124 -8.28 0.17 -12.61
C GLY A 124 -8.90 1.34 -11.87
N MET A 125 -9.58 1.10 -10.73
CA MET A 125 -10.10 2.20 -9.92
C MET A 125 -8.98 3.10 -9.44
N LYS A 126 -9.22 4.41 -9.45
CA LYS A 126 -8.26 5.40 -8.96
C LYS A 126 -8.33 5.49 -7.45
N VAL A 127 -7.17 5.52 -6.82
CA VAL A 127 -7.03 5.57 -5.36
C VAL A 127 -5.99 6.59 -4.95
N GLU A 128 -6.07 7.01 -3.69
CA GLU A 128 -5.06 7.86 -3.07
C GLU A 128 -4.67 7.28 -1.71
N VAL A 129 -3.47 7.59 -1.27
CA VAL A 129 -2.99 7.09 0.02
C VAL A 129 -3.82 7.68 1.16
N GLU A 130 -4.17 6.82 2.11
CA GLU A 130 -4.84 7.18 3.35
C GLU A 130 -3.94 6.71 4.49
N TRP A 131 -3.36 7.66 5.20
CA TRP A 131 -2.40 7.34 6.26
C TRP A 131 -3.13 6.88 7.52
N THR A 132 -2.72 5.74 8.06
CA THR A 132 -3.33 5.15 9.24
C THR A 132 -2.29 5.05 10.35
N GLU A 133 -2.51 5.76 11.46
CA GLU A 133 -1.66 5.60 12.64
C GLU A 133 -1.99 4.28 13.31
N ILE A 134 -0.99 3.41 13.47
CA ILE A 134 -1.17 2.10 14.12
C ILE A 134 -0.54 2.07 15.51
N SER A 135 0.35 3.01 15.81
CA SER A 135 0.95 3.20 17.13
C SER A 135 1.58 4.60 17.18
N ASP A 136 2.14 4.96 18.34
CA ASP A 136 2.87 6.22 18.47
C ASP A 136 4.09 6.29 17.55
N ASP A 137 4.62 5.13 17.17
CA ASP A 137 5.86 5.04 16.39
C ASP A 137 5.66 4.81 14.90
N TRP A 138 4.48 4.33 14.48
CA TRP A 138 4.31 3.87 13.11
C TRP A 138 3.03 4.36 12.45
N VAL A 139 3.15 4.73 11.18
CA VAL A 139 2.05 5.13 10.31
C VAL A 139 2.07 4.22 9.09
N LEU A 140 0.92 3.66 8.76
CA LEU A 140 0.78 2.69 7.67
C LEU A 140 0.10 3.35 6.47
N PRO A 141 0.64 3.21 5.24
CA PRO A 141 -0.05 3.68 4.04
C PRO A 141 -1.14 2.67 3.65
N ASN A 142 -2.36 3.13 3.64
CA ASN A 142 -3.50 2.43 3.06
C ASN A 142 -4.03 3.27 1.91
N PHE A 143 -5.10 2.85 1.26
CA PHE A 143 -5.61 3.52 0.08
C PHE A 143 -7.11 3.73 0.16
N ARG A 144 -7.56 4.85 -0.38
CA ARG A 144 -8.97 5.20 -0.45
C ARG A 144 -9.35 5.45 -1.90
N VAL A 145 -10.55 5.00 -2.28
CA VAL A 145 -11.06 5.25 -3.62
C VAL A 145 -11.27 6.73 -3.83
N VAL A 146 -10.76 7.25 -4.96
CA VAL A 146 -11.00 8.63 -5.38
C VAL A 146 -12.25 8.64 -6.23
N GLN A 147 -13.24 9.43 -5.80
CA GLN A 147 -14.44 9.64 -6.58
C GLN A 147 -14.20 10.80 -7.53
N GLY A 148 -14.20 10.48 -8.80
CA GLY A 148 -13.99 11.48 -9.82
C GLY A 148 -14.99 11.34 -10.94
#